data_b908e04d3871804683692b4e426f2964
#
_entry.id   b908e04d3871804683692b4e426f2964
#
_cell.length_a   1.000
_cell.length_b   1.000
_cell.length_c   1.000
_cell.angle_alpha   90.00
_cell.angle_beta   90.00
_cell.angle_gamma   90.00
#
_symmetry.space_group_name_H-M   'P 1'
#
loop_
_entity.id
_entity.type
_entity.pdbx_description
1 polymer ?
#
loop_
_entity_poly.entity_id
_entity_poly.type
_entity_poly.pdbx_seq_one_letter_code
_entity_poly.pdbx_strand_id
1 'polypeptide(L)'
;YEKHFLLSPISILFPLLMGLFFSLPSTLIIILKNFIYFHRISVISKGFIIANFFFIAEIIKSNIFGGLPLNLTANLWAFNHEFIQISKFIGVMGLSFFTLFWISCISIFLIEKKFLNSFITFIFFPFFLLSFNLFSNLKEPEIGKSYVNFRVIQPNIPQIEKWNKLYLEKNINKLFELTIEDNIEDTEKIVIWPEVALTYFLTEEPDVVEYLKTEIPKNISLITGGLRREFNNESFKLFNSLYLINNENLSFYDKKKLVPFGEFIPLRGFLKSFKLAPATTDFSEGDKANQMRIELEKGEILF
;
A
#
# COMPACT_ATOMS: atom_id res chain seq x y z
N TYR A 1 -5.58 5.75 22.90
CA TYR A 1 -5.77 6.29 21.54
C TYR A 1 -7.09 5.82 20.91
N GLU A 2 -7.46 4.55 21.05
CA GLU A 2 -8.66 3.98 20.39
C GLU A 2 -9.99 4.61 20.86
N LYS A 3 -10.10 4.95 22.16
CA LYS A 3 -11.36 5.51 22.72
C LYS A 3 -11.65 6.96 22.29
N HIS A 4 -10.63 7.71 21.87
CA HIS A 4 -10.79 9.11 21.47
C HIS A 4 -10.93 9.31 19.95
N PHE A 5 -10.60 8.32 19.16
CA PHE A 5 -10.71 8.40 17.69
C PHE A 5 -12.17 8.58 17.23
N LEU A 6 -13.11 7.87 17.83
CA LEU A 6 -14.53 7.96 17.49
C LEU A 6 -15.16 9.32 17.78
N LEU A 7 -14.55 10.11 18.69
CA LEU A 7 -14.97 11.47 19.02
C LEU A 7 -14.18 12.54 18.27
N SER A 8 -13.23 12.14 17.43
CA SER A 8 -12.45 13.05 16.62
C SER A 8 -13.28 13.58 15.42
N PRO A 9 -13.22 14.88 15.09
CA PRO A 9 -13.82 15.40 13.86
C PRO A 9 -13.40 14.64 12.58
N ILE A 10 -12.21 14.03 12.58
CA ILE A 10 -11.69 13.22 11.47
C ILE A 10 -12.56 11.98 11.24
N SER A 11 -13.12 11.35 12.28
CA SER A 11 -13.99 10.17 12.17
C SER A 11 -15.28 10.46 11.39
N ILE A 12 -15.75 11.69 11.38
CA ILE A 12 -16.91 12.14 10.61
C ILE A 12 -16.48 12.71 9.25
N LEU A 13 -15.43 13.50 9.22
CA LEU A 13 -14.96 14.17 8.00
C LEU A 13 -14.45 13.17 6.96
N PHE A 14 -13.75 12.12 7.38
CA PHE A 14 -13.19 11.13 6.46
C PHE A 14 -14.26 10.35 5.68
N PRO A 15 -15.33 9.77 6.29
CA PRO A 15 -16.43 9.16 5.54
C PRO A 15 -17.15 10.13 4.61
N LEU A 16 -17.33 11.40 5.03
CA LEU A 16 -17.92 12.43 4.17
C LEU A 16 -17.06 12.71 2.94
N LEU A 17 -15.75 12.87 3.13
CA LEU A 17 -14.78 13.03 2.04
C LEU A 17 -14.83 11.83 1.08
N MET A 18 -14.84 10.62 1.61
CA MET A 18 -14.97 9.40 0.80
C MET A 18 -16.30 9.37 0.05
N GLY A 19 -17.38 9.81 0.68
CA GLY A 19 -18.71 9.93 0.06
C GLY A 19 -18.73 10.84 -1.18
N LEU A 20 -17.89 11.88 -1.23
CA LEU A 20 -17.79 12.78 -2.39
C LEU A 20 -17.32 12.02 -3.66
N PHE A 21 -16.42 11.05 -3.54
CA PHE A 21 -15.97 10.26 -4.68
C PHE A 21 -17.06 9.38 -5.32
N PHE A 22 -18.15 9.13 -4.60
CA PHE A 22 -19.35 8.45 -5.13
C PHE A 22 -20.44 9.43 -5.55
N SER A 23 -20.65 10.50 -4.80
CA SER A 23 -21.71 11.49 -5.09
C SER A 23 -21.40 12.36 -6.31
N LEU A 24 -20.15 12.79 -6.48
CA LEU A 24 -19.76 13.62 -7.63
C LEU A 24 -19.98 12.93 -8.98
N PRO A 25 -19.46 11.71 -9.25
CA PRO A 25 -19.74 10.99 -10.48
C PRO A 25 -21.23 10.76 -10.69
N SER A 26 -21.98 10.42 -9.64
CA SER A 26 -23.43 10.23 -9.74
C SER A 26 -24.15 11.51 -10.17
N THR A 27 -23.80 12.65 -9.57
CA THR A 27 -24.36 13.96 -9.92
C THR A 27 -24.03 14.34 -11.35
N LEU A 28 -22.78 14.13 -11.79
CA LEU A 28 -22.35 14.42 -13.16
C LEU A 28 -23.11 13.57 -14.19
N ILE A 29 -23.37 12.30 -13.89
CA ILE A 29 -24.16 11.42 -14.74
C ILE A 29 -25.61 11.90 -14.84
N ILE A 30 -26.23 12.35 -13.73
CA ILE A 30 -27.57 12.91 -13.73
C ILE A 30 -27.65 14.18 -14.59
N ILE A 31 -26.67 15.08 -14.48
CA ILE A 31 -26.57 16.28 -15.30
C ILE A 31 -26.41 15.90 -16.78
N LEU A 32 -25.48 15.00 -17.09
CA LEU A 32 -25.20 14.55 -18.46
C LEU A 32 -26.43 13.93 -19.12
N LYS A 33 -27.23 13.16 -18.37
CA LYS A 33 -28.49 12.58 -18.84
C LYS A 33 -29.44 13.63 -19.43
N ASN A 34 -29.40 14.87 -18.97
CA ASN A 34 -30.25 15.93 -19.47
C ASN A 34 -29.73 16.56 -20.78
N PHE A 35 -28.43 16.48 -21.04
CA PHE A 35 -27.81 17.06 -22.25
C PHE A 35 -27.66 16.07 -23.41
N ILE A 36 -27.55 14.77 -23.10
CA ILE A 36 -27.43 13.70 -24.11
C ILE A 36 -28.75 12.95 -24.18
N TYR A 37 -29.14 12.55 -25.38
CA TYR A 37 -30.29 11.63 -25.58
C TYR A 37 -29.95 10.23 -25.04
N PHE A 38 -29.70 10.18 -23.70
CA PHE A 38 -29.22 8.98 -22.98
C PHE A 38 -30.13 7.77 -23.20
N HIS A 39 -31.44 7.99 -23.41
CA HIS A 39 -32.42 6.95 -23.69
C HIS A 39 -32.25 6.30 -25.08
N ARG A 40 -31.56 6.96 -26.02
CA ARG A 40 -31.37 6.48 -27.40
C ARG A 40 -30.10 5.68 -27.60
N ILE A 41 -29.16 5.75 -26.68
CA ILE A 41 -27.89 4.98 -26.79
C ILE A 41 -28.02 3.59 -26.22
N SER A 42 -27.17 2.67 -26.67
CA SER A 42 -27.17 1.27 -26.22
C SER A 42 -26.85 1.12 -24.74
N VAL A 43 -27.26 0.01 -24.14
CA VAL A 43 -26.92 -0.33 -22.75
C VAL A 43 -25.40 -0.36 -22.54
N ILE A 44 -24.67 -0.90 -23.50
CA ILE A 44 -23.20 -0.96 -23.48
C ILE A 44 -22.60 0.45 -23.41
N SER A 45 -23.09 1.37 -24.28
CA SER A 45 -22.61 2.78 -24.28
C SER A 45 -22.95 3.51 -22.98
N LYS A 46 -24.17 3.30 -22.45
CA LYS A 46 -24.56 3.83 -21.13
C LYS A 46 -23.63 3.32 -20.03
N GLY A 47 -23.42 1.98 -20.00
CA GLY A 47 -22.56 1.32 -19.03
C GLY A 47 -21.12 1.84 -19.09
N PHE A 48 -20.59 2.02 -20.31
CA PHE A 48 -19.25 2.58 -20.51
C PHE A 48 -19.13 4.01 -19.99
N ILE A 49 -20.11 4.88 -20.26
CA ILE A 49 -20.12 6.26 -19.76
C ILE A 49 -20.14 6.27 -18.22
N ILE A 50 -21.06 5.51 -17.62
CA ILE A 50 -21.17 5.45 -16.14
C ILE A 50 -19.87 4.92 -15.54
N ALA A 51 -19.33 3.82 -16.06
CA ALA A 51 -18.08 3.25 -15.59
C ALA A 51 -16.91 4.24 -15.64
N ASN A 52 -16.81 5.04 -16.72
CA ASN A 52 -15.74 6.05 -16.83
C ASN A 52 -15.84 7.12 -15.74
N PHE A 53 -17.03 7.63 -15.42
CA PHE A 53 -17.17 8.65 -14.37
C PHE A 53 -16.73 8.12 -13.00
N PHE A 54 -17.14 6.91 -12.63
CA PHE A 54 -16.72 6.29 -11.38
C PHE A 54 -15.23 5.91 -11.39
N PHE A 55 -14.72 5.45 -12.53
CA PHE A 55 -13.32 5.10 -12.69
C PHE A 55 -12.39 6.32 -12.56
N ILE A 56 -12.76 7.44 -13.18
CA ILE A 56 -12.03 8.71 -13.03
C ILE A 56 -12.02 9.15 -11.56
N ALA A 57 -13.16 9.04 -10.86
CA ALA A 57 -13.21 9.34 -9.43
C ALA A 57 -12.31 8.40 -8.61
N GLU A 58 -12.24 7.11 -8.96
CA GLU A 58 -11.35 6.14 -8.33
C GLU A 58 -9.87 6.46 -8.59
N ILE A 59 -9.49 6.86 -9.81
CA ILE A 59 -8.14 7.34 -10.13
C ILE A 59 -7.80 8.59 -9.32
N ILE A 60 -8.69 9.58 -9.25
CA ILE A 60 -8.47 10.79 -8.47
C ILE A 60 -8.27 10.45 -6.99
N LYS A 61 -9.15 9.63 -6.42
CA LYS A 61 -9.03 9.15 -5.03
C LYS A 61 -7.69 8.46 -4.78
N SER A 62 -7.24 7.63 -5.72
CA SER A 62 -6.00 6.87 -5.58
C SER A 62 -4.72 7.71 -5.68
N ASN A 63 -4.82 8.95 -6.18
CA ASN A 63 -3.67 9.83 -6.38
C ASN A 63 -3.72 11.11 -5.54
N ILE A 64 -4.90 11.51 -5.05
CA ILE A 64 -5.05 12.75 -4.28
C ILE A 64 -4.27 12.65 -2.95
N PHE A 65 -3.63 13.76 -2.55
CA PHE A 65 -2.84 13.87 -1.31
C PHE A 65 -1.73 12.82 -1.12
N GLY A 66 -1.11 12.34 -2.21
CA GLY A 66 -0.07 11.32 -2.14
C GLY A 66 -0.56 9.90 -2.42
N GLY A 67 -1.87 9.73 -2.54
CA GLY A 67 -2.54 8.50 -2.92
C GLY A 67 -3.24 7.78 -1.76
N LEU A 68 -4.53 7.56 -1.95
CA LEU A 68 -5.37 6.80 -1.03
C LEU A 68 -6.08 5.67 -1.78
N PRO A 69 -5.35 4.60 -2.20
CA PRO A 69 -5.90 3.51 -3.01
C PRO A 69 -6.73 2.52 -2.17
N LEU A 70 -7.43 3.03 -1.14
CA LEU A 70 -8.30 2.22 -0.30
C LEU A 70 -9.58 1.85 -1.04
N ASN A 71 -10.02 0.60 -0.85
CA ASN A 71 -11.28 0.08 -1.38
C ASN A 71 -11.44 0.32 -2.88
N LEU A 72 -10.45 -0.10 -3.68
CA LEU A 72 -10.59 -0.16 -5.13
C LEU A 72 -11.71 -1.14 -5.50
N THR A 73 -12.44 -0.83 -6.55
CA THR A 73 -13.55 -1.69 -7.00
C THR A 73 -13.07 -3.09 -7.37
N ALA A 74 -11.83 -3.22 -7.84
CA ALA A 74 -11.19 -4.52 -8.09
C ALA A 74 -11.08 -5.41 -6.85
N ASN A 75 -11.03 -4.83 -5.63
CA ASN A 75 -10.94 -5.60 -4.39
C ASN A 75 -12.18 -6.48 -4.13
N LEU A 76 -13.28 -6.24 -4.86
CA LEU A 76 -14.44 -7.14 -4.87
C LEU A 76 -14.04 -8.59 -5.20
N TRP A 77 -12.98 -8.79 -5.97
CA TRP A 77 -12.50 -10.09 -6.43
C TRP A 77 -11.40 -10.69 -5.55
N ALA A 78 -10.92 -9.95 -4.52
CA ALA A 78 -9.80 -10.36 -3.67
C ALA A 78 -10.12 -11.55 -2.73
N PHE A 79 -11.37 -11.97 -2.64
CA PHE A 79 -11.79 -13.12 -1.85
C PHE A 79 -11.27 -14.45 -2.40
N ASN A 80 -10.94 -14.50 -3.70
CA ASN A 80 -10.33 -15.66 -4.34
C ASN A 80 -9.32 -15.20 -5.39
N HIS A 81 -8.12 -15.74 -5.28
CA HIS A 81 -6.97 -15.40 -6.10
C HIS A 81 -7.17 -15.74 -7.60
N GLU A 82 -8.02 -16.69 -7.93
CA GLU A 82 -8.29 -17.05 -9.34
C GLU A 82 -8.95 -15.91 -10.12
N PHE A 83 -9.81 -15.12 -9.46
CA PHE A 83 -10.50 -14.00 -10.10
C PHE A 83 -9.60 -12.80 -10.39
N ILE A 84 -8.50 -12.65 -9.62
CA ILE A 84 -7.61 -11.49 -9.77
C ILE A 84 -6.47 -11.70 -10.76
N GLN A 85 -6.29 -12.91 -11.34
CA GLN A 85 -5.17 -13.24 -12.23
C GLN A 85 -5.08 -12.32 -13.45
N ILE A 86 -6.20 -11.87 -13.98
CA ILE A 86 -6.24 -10.94 -15.10
C ILE A 86 -5.51 -9.62 -14.79
N SER A 87 -5.42 -9.24 -13.52
CA SER A 87 -4.70 -8.03 -13.10
C SER A 87 -3.21 -8.06 -13.43
N LYS A 88 -2.61 -9.24 -13.67
CA LYS A 88 -1.23 -9.36 -14.17
C LYS A 88 -1.04 -8.67 -15.53
N PHE A 89 -2.09 -8.58 -16.34
CA PHE A 89 -2.06 -8.05 -17.69
C PHE A 89 -2.60 -6.62 -17.78
N ILE A 90 -3.69 -6.33 -17.07
CA ILE A 90 -4.38 -5.02 -17.16
C ILE A 90 -4.18 -4.16 -15.91
N GLY A 91 -3.47 -4.67 -14.91
CA GLY A 91 -3.32 -4.01 -13.61
C GLY A 91 -4.61 -4.01 -12.79
N VAL A 92 -4.49 -3.63 -11.51
CA VAL A 92 -5.64 -3.53 -10.61
C VAL A 92 -6.65 -2.46 -11.07
N MET A 93 -6.16 -1.37 -11.67
CA MET A 93 -7.02 -0.30 -12.20
C MET A 93 -7.83 -0.77 -13.41
N GLY A 94 -7.24 -1.57 -14.31
CA GLY A 94 -7.98 -2.18 -15.40
C GLY A 94 -9.09 -3.11 -14.91
N LEU A 95 -8.81 -3.93 -13.89
CA LEU A 95 -9.82 -4.79 -13.28
C LEU A 95 -10.92 -3.95 -12.59
N SER A 96 -10.58 -2.84 -11.93
CA SER A 96 -11.58 -1.89 -11.38
C SER A 96 -12.49 -1.34 -12.47
N PHE A 97 -11.93 -0.88 -13.59
CA PHE A 97 -12.71 -0.35 -14.70
C PHE A 97 -13.70 -1.38 -15.27
N PHE A 98 -13.25 -2.60 -15.57
CA PHE A 98 -14.12 -3.64 -16.10
C PHE A 98 -15.18 -4.08 -15.10
N THR A 99 -14.87 -4.08 -13.80
CA THR A 99 -15.83 -4.36 -12.74
C THR A 99 -16.93 -3.28 -12.67
N LEU A 100 -16.53 -2.00 -12.71
CA LEU A 100 -17.47 -0.87 -12.78
C LEU A 100 -18.36 -0.94 -14.03
N PHE A 101 -17.76 -1.28 -15.18
CA PHE A 101 -18.50 -1.45 -16.43
C PHE A 101 -19.53 -2.59 -16.33
N TRP A 102 -19.13 -3.73 -15.80
CA TRP A 102 -19.99 -4.87 -15.56
C TRP A 102 -21.18 -4.52 -14.65
N ILE A 103 -20.91 -3.91 -13.49
CA ILE A 103 -21.96 -3.49 -12.54
C ILE A 103 -22.90 -2.48 -13.19
N SER A 104 -22.36 -1.53 -13.98
CA SER A 104 -23.15 -0.52 -14.68
C SER A 104 -24.10 -1.15 -15.69
N CYS A 105 -23.63 -2.11 -16.48
CA CYS A 105 -24.48 -2.82 -17.45
C CYS A 105 -25.60 -3.61 -16.75
N ILE A 106 -25.31 -4.33 -15.67
CA ILE A 106 -26.30 -5.04 -14.86
C ILE A 106 -27.38 -4.08 -14.37
N SER A 107 -26.94 -2.96 -13.77
CA SER A 107 -27.85 -1.95 -13.20
C SER A 107 -28.78 -1.36 -14.28
N ILE A 108 -28.27 -1.07 -15.49
CA ILE A 108 -29.09 -0.56 -16.57
C ILE A 108 -30.10 -1.60 -17.06
N PHE A 109 -29.68 -2.86 -17.23
CA PHE A 109 -30.59 -3.93 -17.62
C PHE A 109 -31.72 -4.14 -16.59
N LEU A 110 -31.42 -4.01 -15.28
CA LEU A 110 -32.43 -4.06 -14.23
C LEU A 110 -33.42 -2.88 -14.33
N ILE A 111 -32.90 -1.65 -14.53
CA ILE A 111 -33.74 -0.45 -14.69
C ILE A 111 -34.64 -0.56 -15.94
N GLU A 112 -34.10 -1.10 -17.05
CA GLU A 112 -34.85 -1.33 -18.29
C GLU A 112 -35.76 -2.58 -18.21
N LYS A 113 -35.84 -3.25 -17.04
CA LYS A 113 -36.63 -4.49 -16.80
C LYS A 113 -36.24 -5.65 -17.71
N LYS A 114 -34.99 -5.67 -18.19
CA LYS A 114 -34.41 -6.74 -19.02
C LYS A 114 -33.72 -7.78 -18.11
N PHE A 115 -34.49 -8.46 -17.28
CA PHE A 115 -33.98 -9.33 -16.22
C PHE A 115 -33.09 -10.46 -16.73
N LEU A 116 -33.45 -11.09 -17.86
CA LEU A 116 -32.64 -12.16 -18.45
C LEU A 116 -31.24 -11.65 -18.86
N ASN A 117 -31.18 -10.48 -19.53
CA ASN A 117 -29.92 -9.88 -19.94
C ASN A 117 -29.07 -9.50 -18.71
N SER A 118 -29.71 -8.99 -17.65
CA SER A 118 -29.03 -8.69 -16.37
C SER A 118 -28.41 -9.96 -15.79
N PHE A 119 -29.15 -11.06 -15.74
CA PHE A 119 -28.69 -12.32 -15.21
C PHE A 119 -27.54 -12.92 -16.04
N ILE A 120 -27.66 -12.91 -17.37
CA ILE A 120 -26.58 -13.35 -18.26
C ILE A 120 -25.32 -12.51 -18.04
N THR A 121 -25.43 -11.18 -17.97
CA THR A 121 -24.30 -10.29 -17.72
C THR A 121 -23.69 -10.54 -16.35
N PHE A 122 -24.51 -10.81 -15.33
CA PHE A 122 -24.06 -11.12 -13.96
C PHE A 122 -23.15 -12.35 -13.94
N ILE A 123 -23.51 -13.42 -14.65
CA ILE A 123 -22.75 -14.67 -14.66
C ILE A 123 -21.54 -14.56 -15.60
N PHE A 124 -21.68 -13.84 -16.72
CA PHE A 124 -20.67 -13.80 -17.79
C PHE A 124 -19.30 -13.31 -17.30
N PHE A 125 -19.24 -12.23 -16.54
CA PHE A 125 -17.97 -11.63 -16.15
C PHE A 125 -17.18 -12.47 -15.15
N PRO A 126 -17.76 -12.99 -14.03
CA PRO A 126 -17.08 -13.94 -13.17
C PRO A 126 -16.61 -15.20 -13.91
N PHE A 127 -17.45 -15.74 -14.79
CA PHE A 127 -17.07 -16.89 -15.61
C PHE A 127 -15.90 -16.57 -16.54
N PHE A 128 -15.89 -15.39 -17.15
CA PHE A 128 -14.78 -14.91 -17.96
C PHE A 128 -13.47 -14.83 -17.16
N LEU A 129 -13.51 -14.27 -15.94
CA LEU A 129 -12.34 -14.17 -15.06
C LEU A 129 -11.78 -15.55 -14.71
N LEU A 130 -12.64 -16.51 -14.34
CA LEU A 130 -12.23 -17.89 -14.07
C LEU A 130 -11.65 -18.59 -15.32
N SER A 131 -12.32 -18.43 -16.45
CA SER A 131 -11.83 -19.00 -17.71
C SER A 131 -10.47 -18.44 -18.11
N PHE A 132 -10.28 -17.14 -17.92
CA PHE A 132 -8.99 -16.48 -18.14
C PHE A 132 -7.87 -17.05 -17.27
N ASN A 133 -8.15 -17.32 -15.99
CA ASN A 133 -7.19 -17.96 -15.09
C ASN A 133 -6.77 -19.34 -15.62
N LEU A 134 -7.70 -20.17 -16.08
CA LEU A 134 -7.39 -21.48 -16.64
C LEU A 134 -6.43 -21.39 -17.84
N PHE A 135 -6.61 -20.40 -18.72
CA PHE A 135 -5.70 -20.18 -19.85
C PHE A 135 -4.35 -19.58 -19.45
N SER A 136 -4.32 -18.69 -18.44
CA SER A 136 -3.09 -18.00 -18.02
C SER A 136 -2.13 -18.90 -17.26
N ASN A 137 -2.63 -19.87 -16.51
CA ASN A 137 -1.83 -20.82 -15.72
C ASN A 137 -1.16 -21.93 -16.58
N LEU A 138 -1.47 -22.01 -17.88
CA LEU A 138 -0.83 -22.96 -18.81
C LEU A 138 0.64 -22.61 -19.12
N LYS A 139 1.11 -21.43 -18.72
CA LYS A 139 2.51 -20.98 -18.85
C LYS A 139 3.00 -20.47 -17.50
N GLU A 140 3.41 -21.37 -16.65
CA GLU A 140 4.25 -20.96 -15.53
C GLU A 140 5.59 -20.45 -16.08
N PRO A 141 6.06 -19.26 -15.67
CA PRO A 141 7.41 -18.85 -16.04
C PRO A 141 8.39 -19.88 -15.47
N GLU A 142 9.32 -20.37 -16.29
CA GLU A 142 10.47 -21.12 -15.78
C GLU A 142 11.20 -20.21 -14.81
N ILE A 143 11.08 -20.50 -13.51
CA ILE A 143 11.83 -19.80 -12.47
C ILE A 143 13.29 -20.16 -12.69
N GLY A 144 14.09 -19.19 -13.10
CA GLY A 144 15.53 -19.34 -13.22
C GLY A 144 16.10 -19.86 -11.87
N LYS A 145 17.06 -20.78 -11.91
CA LYS A 145 17.60 -21.48 -10.74
C LYS A 145 18.49 -20.63 -9.81
N SER A 146 18.33 -19.31 -9.83
CA SER A 146 19.00 -18.42 -8.87
C SER A 146 18.04 -18.11 -7.73
N TYR A 147 18.27 -18.74 -6.59
CA TYR A 147 17.45 -18.51 -5.40
C TYR A 147 18.18 -17.58 -4.45
N VAL A 148 17.51 -16.52 -4.03
CA VAL A 148 17.90 -15.71 -2.88
C VAL A 148 17.01 -16.12 -1.73
N ASN A 149 17.61 -16.46 -0.60
CA ASN A 149 16.88 -16.85 0.59
C ASN A 149 16.41 -15.61 1.35
N PHE A 150 15.09 -15.39 1.41
CA PHE A 150 14.48 -14.34 2.21
C PHE A 150 13.84 -14.92 3.47
N ARG A 151 14.03 -14.20 4.60
CA ARG A 151 13.31 -14.46 5.84
C ARG A 151 12.61 -13.20 6.30
N VAL A 152 11.29 -13.22 6.32
CA VAL A 152 10.47 -12.09 6.79
C VAL A 152 10.07 -12.36 8.24
N ILE A 153 10.43 -11.43 9.13
CA ILE A 153 10.16 -11.54 10.57
C ILE A 153 8.89 -10.81 10.94
N GLN A 154 7.98 -11.49 11.63
CA GLN A 154 6.75 -10.91 12.17
C GLN A 154 6.72 -11.08 13.71
N PRO A 155 7.28 -10.14 14.48
CA PRO A 155 7.45 -10.28 15.92
C PRO A 155 6.16 -10.10 16.73
N ASN A 156 5.08 -9.60 16.13
CA ASN A 156 3.81 -9.29 16.82
C ASN A 156 4.00 -8.46 18.12
N ILE A 157 4.80 -7.40 18.02
CA ILE A 157 5.02 -6.47 19.13
C ILE A 157 3.81 -5.55 19.27
N PRO A 158 3.13 -5.49 20.43
CA PRO A 158 2.02 -4.57 20.65
C PRO A 158 2.45 -3.11 20.44
N GLN A 159 1.60 -2.30 19.80
CA GLN A 159 1.91 -0.89 19.51
C GLN A 159 2.24 -0.07 20.77
N ILE A 160 1.65 -0.41 21.92
CA ILE A 160 1.89 0.26 23.20
C ILE A 160 3.30 -0.04 23.75
N GLU A 161 3.85 -1.24 23.46
CA GLU A 161 5.20 -1.64 23.87
C GLU A 161 6.25 -1.08 22.91
N LYS A 162 5.93 -0.92 21.65
CA LYS A 162 6.85 -0.51 20.59
C LYS A 162 7.55 0.83 20.87
N TRP A 163 6.82 1.80 21.43
CA TRP A 163 7.31 3.15 21.72
C TRP A 163 7.74 3.36 23.18
N ASN A 164 7.63 2.34 24.01
CA ASN A 164 7.98 2.41 25.41
C ASN A 164 9.43 1.95 25.61
N LYS A 165 10.28 2.87 26.11
CA LYS A 165 11.71 2.61 26.35
C LYS A 165 11.98 1.40 27.23
N LEU A 166 11.08 1.05 28.14
CA LEU A 166 11.22 -0.12 29.03
C LEU A 166 11.17 -1.47 28.29
N TYR A 167 10.62 -1.49 27.09
CA TYR A 167 10.47 -2.71 26.29
C TYR A 167 11.45 -2.79 25.11
N LEU A 168 12.30 -1.79 24.90
CA LEU A 168 13.20 -1.73 23.75
C LEU A 168 14.10 -2.96 23.64
N GLU A 169 14.79 -3.30 24.74
CA GLU A 169 15.68 -4.45 24.81
C GLU A 169 14.92 -5.77 24.57
N LYS A 170 13.77 -5.95 25.23
CA LYS A 170 12.88 -7.11 25.01
C LYS A 170 12.47 -7.23 23.55
N ASN A 171 12.12 -6.12 22.92
CA ASN A 171 11.65 -6.10 21.54
C ASN A 171 12.76 -6.46 20.55
N ILE A 172 13.97 -5.94 20.78
CA ILE A 172 15.16 -6.27 19.98
C ILE A 172 15.51 -7.75 20.13
N ASN A 173 15.58 -8.27 21.36
CA ASN A 173 15.88 -9.66 21.63
C ASN A 173 14.90 -10.59 20.92
N LYS A 174 13.60 -10.26 20.93
CA LYS A 174 12.59 -11.02 20.20
C LYS A 174 12.82 -11.03 18.69
N LEU A 175 13.25 -9.91 18.12
CA LEU A 175 13.60 -9.82 16.68
C LEU A 175 14.82 -10.69 16.37
N PHE A 176 15.84 -10.71 17.23
CA PHE A 176 17.01 -11.57 17.09
C PHE A 176 16.66 -13.05 17.22
N GLU A 177 15.91 -13.45 18.24
CA GLU A 177 15.45 -14.82 18.42
C GLU A 177 14.80 -15.35 17.16
N LEU A 178 13.81 -14.60 16.60
CA LEU A 178 13.15 -14.96 15.35
C LEU A 178 14.07 -14.95 14.13
N THR A 179 15.15 -14.18 14.16
CA THR A 179 16.14 -14.14 13.09
C THR A 179 17.00 -15.42 13.07
N ILE A 180 17.28 -16.00 14.25
CA ILE A 180 18.26 -17.09 14.44
C ILE A 180 17.56 -18.46 14.60
N GLU A 181 16.24 -18.49 14.84
CA GLU A 181 15.44 -19.66 15.30
C GLU A 181 15.56 -20.95 14.47
N ASP A 182 15.95 -20.88 13.20
CA ASP A 182 16.24 -22.08 12.40
C ASP A 182 17.73 -22.25 12.14
N ASN A 183 18.17 -23.50 11.98
CA ASN A 183 19.52 -23.83 11.55
C ASN A 183 19.94 -22.97 10.36
N ILE A 184 20.86 -22.06 10.61
CA ILE A 184 21.42 -21.19 9.58
C ILE A 184 22.30 -22.10 8.73
N GLU A 185 21.77 -22.55 7.59
CA GLU A 185 22.63 -23.08 6.54
C GLU A 185 23.66 -22.00 6.19
N ASP A 186 24.88 -22.40 5.82
CA ASP A 186 25.98 -21.49 5.41
C ASP A 186 25.68 -20.68 4.13
N THR A 187 24.42 -20.58 3.75
CA THR A 187 23.97 -19.81 2.59
C THR A 187 23.63 -18.38 2.96
N GLU A 188 23.98 -17.47 2.09
CA GLU A 188 23.65 -16.04 2.22
C GLU A 188 22.14 -15.83 2.31
N LYS A 189 21.68 -15.04 3.29
CA LYS A 189 20.27 -14.78 3.56
C LYS A 189 20.00 -13.28 3.68
N ILE A 190 18.85 -12.86 3.19
CA ILE A 190 18.30 -11.53 3.46
C ILE A 190 17.21 -11.67 4.52
N VAL A 191 17.39 -11.04 5.67
CA VAL A 191 16.40 -11.00 6.73
C VAL A 191 15.71 -9.64 6.70
N ILE A 192 14.38 -9.65 6.76
CA ILE A 192 13.55 -8.43 6.70
C ILE A 192 12.77 -8.29 8.00
N TRP A 193 13.08 -7.24 8.76
CA TRP A 193 12.31 -6.80 9.92
C TRP A 193 11.22 -5.81 9.51
N PRO A 194 10.15 -5.66 10.32
CA PRO A 194 9.00 -4.80 9.99
C PRO A 194 9.36 -3.32 9.84
N GLU A 195 8.40 -2.56 9.28
CA GLU A 195 8.45 -1.09 9.25
C GLU A 195 8.58 -0.52 10.67
N VAL A 196 9.54 0.40 10.86
CA VAL A 196 9.88 0.97 12.16
C VAL A 196 10.05 -0.11 13.24
N ALA A 197 10.73 -1.21 12.91
CA ALA A 197 11.05 -2.26 13.88
C ALA A 197 11.95 -1.72 14.98
N LEU A 198 12.84 -0.81 14.63
CA LEU A 198 13.73 -0.10 15.53
C LEU A 198 13.24 1.32 15.72
N THR A 199 13.03 1.72 16.99
CA THR A 199 12.64 3.08 17.38
C THR A 199 13.85 3.96 17.67
N TYR A 200 15.04 3.50 17.26
CA TYR A 200 16.31 4.21 17.32
C TYR A 200 16.55 5.03 16.06
N PHE A 201 17.32 6.11 16.22
CA PHE A 201 17.88 6.86 15.11
C PHE A 201 19.24 6.29 14.74
N LEU A 202 19.28 5.23 13.96
CA LEU A 202 20.51 4.47 13.69
C LEU A 202 21.67 5.32 13.14
N THR A 203 21.38 6.42 12.44
CA THR A 203 22.41 7.36 11.95
C THR A 203 23.05 8.21 13.06
N GLU A 204 22.45 8.23 14.27
CA GLU A 204 22.90 9.03 15.40
C GLU A 204 23.41 8.15 16.57
N GLU A 205 23.16 6.84 16.49
CA GLU A 205 23.44 5.88 17.56
C GLU A 205 24.40 4.78 17.06
N PRO A 206 25.71 5.09 16.86
CA PRO A 206 26.68 4.14 16.32
C PRO A 206 26.84 2.88 17.18
N ASP A 207 26.69 3.00 18.50
CA ASP A 207 26.77 1.86 19.42
C ASP A 207 25.67 0.82 19.15
N VAL A 208 24.47 1.27 18.82
CA VAL A 208 23.34 0.39 18.44
C VAL A 208 23.65 -0.30 17.11
N VAL A 209 24.21 0.41 16.16
CA VAL A 209 24.59 -0.15 14.85
C VAL A 209 25.68 -1.21 15.01
N GLU A 210 26.68 -0.93 15.85
CA GLU A 210 27.76 -1.88 16.14
C GLU A 210 27.22 -3.13 16.85
N TYR A 211 26.34 -2.96 17.81
CA TYR A 211 25.64 -4.08 18.46
C TYR A 211 24.89 -4.94 17.44
N LEU A 212 24.11 -4.34 16.55
CA LEU A 212 23.39 -5.05 15.50
C LEU A 212 24.34 -5.81 14.58
N LYS A 213 25.47 -5.20 14.17
CA LYS A 213 26.48 -5.86 13.33
C LYS A 213 27.17 -7.02 14.01
N THR A 214 27.33 -6.95 15.33
CA THR A 214 27.99 -8.01 16.11
C THR A 214 27.08 -9.22 16.32
N GLU A 215 25.79 -8.97 16.59
CA GLU A 215 24.80 -10.03 16.88
C GLU A 215 24.27 -10.71 15.60
N ILE A 216 24.31 -10.04 14.46
CA ILE A 216 23.83 -10.60 13.19
C ILE A 216 24.93 -11.49 12.59
N PRO A 217 24.63 -12.75 12.25
CA PRO A 217 25.55 -13.63 11.54
C PRO A 217 26.08 -13.02 10.24
N LYS A 218 27.36 -13.26 9.93
CA LYS A 218 28.05 -12.64 8.77
C LYS A 218 27.43 -12.94 7.42
N ASN A 219 26.73 -14.06 7.28
CA ASN A 219 26.02 -14.47 6.07
C ASN A 219 24.60 -13.86 5.96
N ILE A 220 24.24 -12.93 6.85
CA ILE A 220 22.93 -12.27 6.84
C ILE A 220 23.08 -10.80 6.47
N SER A 221 22.30 -10.35 5.49
CA SER A 221 22.01 -8.95 5.21
C SER A 221 20.67 -8.58 5.85
N LEU A 222 20.68 -7.73 6.88
CA LEU A 222 19.46 -7.29 7.57
C LEU A 222 18.88 -6.06 6.90
N ILE A 223 17.62 -6.16 6.50
CA ILE A 223 16.79 -5.01 6.11
C ILE A 223 15.84 -4.69 7.27
N THR A 224 15.84 -3.47 7.77
CA THR A 224 14.97 -3.06 8.87
C THR A 224 14.40 -1.67 8.65
N GLY A 225 13.13 -1.46 9.02
CA GLY A 225 12.54 -0.13 9.09
C GLY A 225 12.95 0.59 10.36
N GLY A 226 13.21 1.88 10.26
CA GLY A 226 13.55 2.74 11.38
C GLY A 226 13.32 4.22 11.08
N LEU A 227 13.64 5.07 12.05
CA LEU A 227 13.53 6.51 11.93
C LEU A 227 14.90 7.12 11.59
N ARG A 228 14.92 8.18 10.77
CA ARG A 228 16.10 8.99 10.48
C ARG A 228 15.79 10.47 10.65
N ARG A 229 16.73 11.20 11.20
CA ARG A 229 16.68 12.66 11.25
C ARG A 229 17.81 13.27 10.45
N GLU A 230 17.55 14.44 9.92
CA GLU A 230 18.53 15.29 9.24
C GLU A 230 18.38 16.70 9.76
N PHE A 231 19.43 17.20 10.40
CA PHE A 231 19.43 18.52 11.00
C PHE A 231 19.79 19.59 10.01
N ASN A 232 18.99 20.67 9.97
CA ASN A 232 19.30 21.93 9.33
C ASN A 232 19.34 23.00 10.43
N ASN A 233 20.32 23.86 10.43
CA ASN A 233 20.64 24.92 11.41
C ASN A 233 19.67 25.16 12.57
N GLU A 234 18.37 25.25 12.38
CA GLU A 234 17.35 25.53 13.41
C GLU A 234 16.20 24.50 13.45
N SER A 235 16.20 23.52 12.57
CA SER A 235 15.13 22.53 12.44
C SER A 235 15.68 21.16 12.07
N PHE A 236 14.85 20.14 12.11
CA PHE A 236 15.19 18.83 11.57
C PHE A 236 14.08 18.31 10.65
N LYS A 237 14.49 17.52 9.70
CA LYS A 237 13.58 16.68 8.90
C LYS A 237 13.54 15.29 9.51
N LEU A 238 12.36 14.70 9.57
CA LEU A 238 12.13 13.36 10.05
C LEU A 238 11.73 12.47 8.86
N PHE A 239 12.39 11.31 8.73
CA PHE A 239 12.14 10.36 7.66
C PHE A 239 11.72 9.00 8.23
N ASN A 240 10.83 8.32 7.50
CA ASN A 240 10.58 6.90 7.65
C ASN A 240 11.52 6.18 6.69
N SER A 241 12.48 5.44 7.22
CA SER A 241 13.62 4.93 6.45
C SER A 241 13.72 3.42 6.53
N LEU A 242 14.15 2.82 5.44
CA LEU A 242 14.60 1.46 5.35
C LEU A 242 16.13 1.47 5.53
N TYR A 243 16.66 0.64 6.41
CA TYR A 243 18.08 0.46 6.62
C TYR A 243 18.51 -0.91 6.12
N LEU A 244 19.67 -0.95 5.48
CA LEU A 244 20.40 -2.16 5.19
C LEU A 244 21.62 -2.19 6.10
N ILE A 245 21.74 -3.26 6.87
CA ILE A 245 22.84 -3.51 7.79
C ILE A 245 23.48 -4.84 7.38
N ASN A 246 24.73 -4.78 7.02
CA ASN A 246 25.59 -5.93 6.85
C ASN A 246 26.90 -5.71 7.60
N ASN A 247 27.83 -6.67 7.59
CA ASN A 247 29.07 -6.61 8.36
C ASN A 247 29.92 -5.36 8.09
N GLU A 248 29.85 -4.81 6.89
CA GLU A 248 30.75 -3.73 6.45
C GLU A 248 30.04 -2.38 6.46
N ASN A 249 28.75 -2.33 6.08
CA ASN A 249 28.07 -1.10 5.74
C ASN A 249 26.74 -0.92 6.48
N LEU A 250 26.40 0.35 6.73
CA LEU A 250 25.06 0.80 7.02
C LEU A 250 24.64 1.72 5.87
N SER A 251 23.59 1.34 5.15
CA SER A 251 22.97 2.19 4.16
C SER A 251 21.50 2.41 4.47
N PHE A 252 20.90 3.46 3.94
CA PHE A 252 19.50 3.77 4.17
C PHE A 252 18.81 4.29 2.93
N TYR A 253 17.50 4.11 2.91
CA TYR A 253 16.60 4.62 1.89
C TYR A 253 15.39 5.25 2.56
N ASP A 254 15.14 6.52 2.29
CA ASP A 254 14.02 7.26 2.85
C ASP A 254 12.76 7.08 2.00
N LYS A 255 11.63 6.83 2.65
CA LYS A 255 10.34 6.62 2.02
C LYS A 255 9.95 7.83 1.18
N LYS A 256 9.74 7.61 -0.12
CA LYS A 256 9.43 8.69 -1.09
C LYS A 256 7.97 9.10 -1.10
N LYS A 257 7.06 8.14 -0.95
CA LYS A 257 5.62 8.37 -1.01
C LYS A 257 5.01 8.18 0.36
N LEU A 258 4.65 9.28 0.99
CA LEU A 258 4.11 9.31 2.35
C LEU A 258 2.61 9.04 2.37
N VAL A 259 2.14 8.46 3.46
CA VAL A 259 0.72 8.17 3.70
C VAL A 259 0.02 9.40 4.27
N PRO A 260 -0.99 9.94 3.56
CA PRO A 260 -1.76 11.08 4.05
C PRO A 260 -2.46 10.75 5.37
N PHE A 261 -2.49 11.72 6.28
CA PHE A 261 -3.05 11.63 7.64
C PHE A 261 -2.35 10.64 8.58
N GLY A 262 -1.45 9.80 8.09
CA GLY A 262 -0.63 8.91 8.89
C GLY A 262 0.79 9.44 9.11
N GLU A 263 1.43 9.88 8.04
CA GLU A 263 2.82 10.35 8.03
C GLU A 263 2.95 11.85 7.78
N PHE A 264 1.96 12.45 7.13
CA PHE A 264 1.84 13.90 6.99
C PHE A 264 0.38 14.32 6.97
N ILE A 265 0.11 15.58 7.28
CA ILE A 265 -1.23 16.15 7.24
C ILE A 265 -1.36 17.04 5.99
N PRO A 266 -2.15 16.60 4.98
CA PRO A 266 -2.45 17.44 3.83
C PRO A 266 -3.06 18.76 4.27
N LEU A 267 -2.68 19.88 3.61
CA LEU A 267 -3.19 21.22 3.95
C LEU A 267 -3.02 21.59 5.43
N ARG A 268 -1.94 21.13 6.07
CA ARG A 268 -1.67 21.35 7.51
C ARG A 268 -1.89 22.80 7.94
N GLY A 269 -1.46 23.78 7.16
CA GLY A 269 -1.63 25.21 7.48
C GLY A 269 -3.10 25.59 7.67
N PHE A 270 -3.96 25.12 6.77
CA PHE A 270 -5.41 25.35 6.83
C PHE A 270 -6.04 24.60 8.02
N LEU A 271 -5.74 23.31 8.15
CA LEU A 271 -6.28 22.49 9.25
C LEU A 271 -5.79 22.92 10.64
N LYS A 272 -4.57 23.46 10.75
CA LYS A 272 -4.03 24.02 11.99
C LYS A 272 -4.84 25.25 12.44
N SER A 273 -5.31 26.10 11.52
CA SER A 273 -6.15 27.24 11.83
C SER A 273 -7.48 26.84 12.50
N PHE A 274 -7.99 25.65 12.18
CA PHE A 274 -9.18 25.07 12.82
C PHE A 274 -8.86 24.12 14.00
N LYS A 275 -7.62 24.07 14.47
CA LYS A 275 -7.16 23.16 15.53
C LYS A 275 -7.41 21.65 15.22
N LEU A 276 -7.50 21.29 13.94
CA LEU A 276 -7.76 19.92 13.49
C LEU A 276 -6.46 19.13 13.25
N ALA A 277 -5.31 19.80 13.15
CA ALA A 277 -4.02 19.15 12.98
C ALA A 277 -3.34 18.94 14.35
N PRO A 278 -2.90 17.71 14.68
CA PRO A 278 -2.09 17.46 15.87
C PRO A 278 -0.75 18.21 15.80
N ALA A 279 -0.15 18.46 16.96
CA ALA A 279 1.14 19.15 17.10
C ALA A 279 2.36 18.30 16.73
N THR A 280 2.16 17.06 16.22
CA THR A 280 3.24 16.16 15.83
C THR A 280 3.96 16.64 14.56
N THR A 281 5.22 16.31 14.44
CA THR A 281 6.03 16.60 13.26
C THR A 281 5.63 15.66 12.13
N ASP A 282 5.43 16.21 10.91
CA ASP A 282 5.24 15.41 9.73
C ASP A 282 6.55 14.75 9.28
N PHE A 283 6.45 13.57 8.69
CA PHE A 283 7.57 13.00 7.96
C PHE A 283 7.88 13.80 6.70
N SER A 284 9.12 13.75 6.27
CA SER A 284 9.62 14.35 5.03
C SER A 284 9.74 13.29 3.96
N GLU A 285 9.48 13.68 2.69
CA GLU A 285 9.69 12.79 1.54
C GLU A 285 11.19 12.58 1.30
N GLY A 286 11.56 11.33 1.01
CA GLY A 286 12.91 10.97 0.61
C GLY A 286 13.26 11.47 -0.81
N ASP A 287 14.56 11.57 -1.11
CA ASP A 287 15.04 11.94 -2.43
C ASP A 287 14.64 10.87 -3.47
N LYS A 288 14.12 11.32 -4.60
CA LYS A 288 13.71 10.45 -5.72
C LYS A 288 14.87 9.74 -6.40
N ALA A 289 16.09 10.27 -6.28
CA ALA A 289 17.31 9.70 -6.87
C ALA A 289 17.93 8.56 -6.05
N ASN A 290 17.60 8.43 -4.75
CA ASN A 290 18.18 7.40 -3.91
C ASN A 290 17.68 5.99 -4.30
N GLN A 291 18.62 5.09 -4.46
CA GLN A 291 18.43 3.66 -4.63
C GLN A 291 19.31 2.94 -3.60
N MET A 292 18.80 1.85 -3.04
CA MET A 292 19.56 0.98 -2.16
C MET A 292 19.95 -0.29 -2.93
N ARG A 293 21.22 -0.68 -2.82
CA ARG A 293 21.77 -1.85 -3.49
C ARG A 293 22.23 -2.85 -2.46
N ILE A 294 21.84 -4.11 -2.65
CA ILE A 294 22.35 -5.26 -1.89
C ILE A 294 23.22 -6.07 -2.85
N GLU A 295 24.49 -6.17 -2.55
CA GLU A 295 25.44 -7.06 -3.26
C GLU A 295 25.32 -8.46 -2.65
N LEU A 296 25.19 -9.46 -3.50
CA LEU A 296 25.10 -10.87 -3.15
C LEU A 296 26.17 -11.62 -3.93
N GLU A 297 26.62 -12.77 -3.44
CA GLU A 297 27.61 -13.60 -4.14
C GLU A 297 27.22 -13.93 -5.59
N LYS A 298 25.95 -14.01 -5.91
CA LYS A 298 25.41 -14.35 -7.24
C LYS A 298 24.74 -13.21 -7.99
N GLY A 299 24.90 -11.98 -7.56
CA GLY A 299 24.29 -10.82 -8.22
C GLY A 299 24.00 -9.67 -7.27
N GLU A 300 23.16 -8.75 -7.72
CA GLU A 300 22.74 -7.58 -6.93
C GLU A 300 21.22 -7.44 -6.93
N ILE A 301 20.68 -6.88 -5.85
CA ILE A 301 19.28 -6.49 -5.73
C ILE A 301 19.21 -4.98 -5.59
N LEU A 302 18.38 -4.33 -6.39
CA LEU A 302 18.10 -2.89 -6.34
C LEU A 302 16.72 -2.64 -5.74
N PHE A 303 16.62 -1.65 -4.84
CA PHE A 303 15.38 -1.19 -4.21
C PHE A 303 15.10 0.28 -4.50
#